data_98058e953a255e2fb429a02f0402c3af
#
_entry.id   98058e953a255e2fb429a02f0402c3af
#
_cell.length_a   1.000
_cell.length_b   1.000
_cell.length_c   1.000
_cell.angle_alpha   90.00
_cell.angle_beta   90.00
_cell.angle_gamma   90.00
#
_symmetry.space_group_name_H-M   'P 1'
#
loop_
_entity.id
_entity.type
_entity.pdbx_description
1 polymer ?
#
loop_
_entity_poly.entity_id
_entity_poly.type
_entity_poly.pdbx_seq_one_letter_code
_entity_poly.pdbx_strand_id
1 'polypeptide(L)'
;MPRTLRLAVAQSTVAEDPTDPETLRASGAQVRRLMREAHAGGARLVQFPEGAITYPDKHVMSSGPRGTLAAADWGRVDWDVMRAEAEAVAQLAGELGLWVAFGSIHPLTPPHRPHNSLYIVSDQGELVGRYDKRYLSHSELSYLYTPGTTPLVFEVDGIRFGAALCIEANFPELFAEYEQLDVDCVLLSAMADDARLAVLAQAYAILYNYWVAYSIPAQFGATAPARIIAPGGRRLASCAADRRPGLAFADLDLDTQDPDISMTRRLARPWRRSARAGLYDGHVVSGEARSDVRTRF
;
A
#
# COMPACT_ATOMS: atom_id res chain seq x y z
N MET A 1 -12.60 -5.25 -24.37
CA MET A 1 -13.25 -5.81 -23.16
C MET A 1 -13.37 -4.73 -22.12
N PRO A 2 -14.41 -4.70 -21.29
CA PRO A 2 -14.46 -3.73 -20.18
C PRO A 2 -13.25 -3.92 -19.28
N ARG A 3 -12.62 -2.81 -18.89
CA ARG A 3 -11.44 -2.80 -18.00
C ARG A 3 -11.92 -2.74 -16.56
N THR A 4 -12.39 -3.90 -16.06
CA THR A 4 -12.92 -4.04 -14.70
C THR A 4 -12.14 -5.13 -13.97
N LEU A 5 -11.73 -4.84 -12.74
CA LEU A 5 -11.00 -5.76 -11.88
C LEU A 5 -11.66 -5.78 -10.50
N ARG A 6 -11.97 -6.97 -9.99
CA ARG A 6 -12.42 -7.12 -8.61
C ARG A 6 -11.23 -7.17 -7.66
N LEU A 7 -11.12 -6.14 -6.82
CA LEU A 7 -10.08 -6.01 -5.79
C LEU A 7 -10.63 -6.47 -4.44
N ALA A 8 -9.84 -7.26 -3.71
CA ALA A 8 -10.02 -7.54 -2.30
C ALA A 8 -8.97 -6.80 -1.46
N VAL A 9 -9.40 -6.19 -0.36
CA VAL A 9 -8.51 -5.63 0.67
C VAL A 9 -8.66 -6.47 1.92
N ALA A 10 -7.55 -7.01 2.42
CA ALA A 10 -7.50 -7.81 3.62
C ALA A 10 -7.23 -6.97 4.87
N GLN A 11 -7.86 -7.37 5.96
CA GLN A 11 -7.58 -6.97 7.33
C GLN A 11 -7.11 -8.23 8.06
N SER A 12 -5.80 -8.54 8.02
CA SER A 12 -5.21 -9.73 8.65
C SER A 12 -4.55 -9.37 9.97
N THR A 13 -4.41 -10.33 10.88
CA THR A 13 -3.57 -10.14 12.07
C THR A 13 -2.10 -10.11 11.65
N VAL A 14 -1.33 -9.20 12.20
CA VAL A 14 0.11 -9.08 11.93
C VAL A 14 0.90 -9.52 13.16
N ALA A 15 1.88 -10.38 12.94
CA ALA A 15 2.82 -10.84 13.96
C ALA A 15 4.00 -9.89 14.11
N GLU A 16 4.43 -9.64 15.35
CA GLU A 16 5.47 -8.65 15.66
C GLU A 16 6.80 -9.30 16.11
N ASP A 17 6.82 -10.62 16.25
CA ASP A 17 8.04 -11.36 16.63
C ASP A 17 8.51 -12.30 15.49
N PRO A 18 9.51 -11.90 14.69
CA PRO A 18 10.04 -12.73 13.63
C PRO A 18 11.05 -13.79 14.14
N THR A 19 11.32 -13.83 15.44
CA THR A 19 12.22 -14.82 16.03
C THR A 19 11.50 -16.10 16.46
N ASP A 20 10.16 -16.08 16.42
CA ASP A 20 9.31 -17.23 16.69
C ASP A 20 8.80 -17.87 15.39
N PRO A 21 9.34 -19.03 14.99
CA PRO A 21 8.95 -19.68 13.74
C PRO A 21 7.48 -20.14 13.71
N GLU A 22 6.87 -20.44 14.86
CA GLU A 22 5.46 -20.83 14.91
C GLU A 22 4.56 -19.64 14.61
N THR A 23 4.90 -18.48 15.13
CA THR A 23 4.21 -17.22 14.84
C THR A 23 4.31 -16.86 13.36
N LEU A 24 5.47 -17.02 12.72
CA LEU A 24 5.66 -16.81 11.28
C LEU A 24 4.78 -17.76 10.44
N ARG A 25 4.78 -19.06 10.78
CA ARG A 25 3.91 -20.07 10.11
C ARG A 25 2.43 -19.76 10.27
N ALA A 26 2.01 -19.34 11.45
CA ALA A 26 0.62 -18.95 11.70
C ALA A 26 0.19 -17.74 10.86
N SER A 27 1.07 -16.73 10.72
CA SER A 27 0.84 -15.58 9.84
C SER A 27 0.72 -15.99 8.37
N GLY A 28 1.65 -16.78 7.85
CA GLY A 28 1.59 -17.28 6.48
C GLY A 28 0.35 -18.12 6.22
N ALA A 29 -0.02 -19.00 7.15
CA ALA A 29 -1.25 -19.80 7.06
C ALA A 29 -2.51 -18.91 7.02
N GLN A 30 -2.54 -17.84 7.82
CA GLN A 30 -3.64 -16.88 7.80
C GLN A 30 -3.74 -16.14 6.45
N VAL A 31 -2.60 -15.67 5.90
CA VAL A 31 -2.54 -15.04 4.58
C VAL A 31 -3.12 -15.99 3.53
N ARG A 32 -2.65 -17.23 3.49
CA ARG A 32 -3.15 -18.24 2.54
C ARG A 32 -4.64 -18.57 2.71
N ARG A 33 -5.15 -18.57 3.93
CA ARG A 33 -6.59 -18.73 4.19
C ARG A 33 -7.38 -17.56 3.57
N LEU A 34 -6.98 -16.32 3.84
CA LEU A 34 -7.65 -15.13 3.30
C LEU A 34 -7.52 -15.04 1.77
N MET A 35 -6.42 -15.54 1.17
CA MET A 35 -6.30 -15.66 -0.30
C MET A 35 -7.38 -16.58 -0.88
N ARG A 36 -7.63 -17.75 -0.25
CA ARG A 36 -8.70 -18.66 -0.69
C ARG A 36 -10.08 -18.00 -0.56
N GLU A 37 -10.32 -17.27 0.51
CA GLU A 37 -11.57 -16.53 0.71
C GLU A 37 -11.73 -15.41 -0.32
N ALA A 38 -10.63 -14.67 -0.64
CA ALA A 38 -10.60 -13.64 -1.68
C ALA A 38 -10.91 -14.24 -3.07
N HIS A 39 -10.27 -15.35 -3.41
CA HIS A 39 -10.54 -16.09 -4.65
C HIS A 39 -11.99 -16.55 -4.73
N ALA A 40 -12.53 -17.16 -3.66
CA ALA A 40 -13.93 -17.58 -3.59
C ALA A 40 -14.90 -16.40 -3.72
N GLY A 41 -14.51 -15.18 -3.28
CA GLY A 41 -15.24 -13.93 -3.49
C GLY A 41 -15.08 -13.32 -4.89
N GLY A 42 -14.36 -13.99 -5.79
CA GLY A 42 -14.13 -13.57 -7.17
C GLY A 42 -13.07 -12.48 -7.33
N ALA A 43 -12.21 -12.25 -6.32
CA ALA A 43 -11.13 -11.28 -6.44
C ALA A 43 -10.11 -11.69 -7.52
N ARG A 44 -9.61 -10.71 -8.26
CA ARG A 44 -8.51 -10.85 -9.19
C ARG A 44 -7.16 -10.47 -8.57
N LEU A 45 -7.21 -9.54 -7.61
CA LEU A 45 -6.08 -9.09 -6.79
C LEU A 45 -6.52 -9.02 -5.33
N VAL A 46 -5.68 -9.49 -4.41
CA VAL A 46 -5.84 -9.27 -2.97
C VAL A 46 -4.65 -8.51 -2.40
N GLN A 47 -4.95 -7.46 -1.62
CA GLN A 47 -3.95 -6.68 -0.90
C GLN A 47 -3.99 -7.01 0.59
N PHE A 48 -2.82 -7.19 1.20
CA PHE A 48 -2.63 -7.40 2.64
C PHE A 48 -1.97 -6.19 3.32
N PRO A 49 -2.02 -6.10 4.67
CA PRO A 49 -1.35 -5.05 5.43
C PRO A 49 0.18 -5.06 5.26
N GLU A 50 0.79 -3.96 5.68
CA GLU A 50 2.23 -3.89 5.96
C GLU A 50 2.60 -4.98 6.97
N GLY A 51 3.65 -5.77 6.65
CA GLY A 51 4.09 -6.84 7.52
C GLY A 51 3.11 -8.02 7.67
N ALA A 52 2.32 -8.35 6.64
CA ALA A 52 1.34 -9.44 6.70
C ALA A 52 1.94 -10.79 7.12
N ILE A 53 3.20 -11.08 6.75
CA ILE A 53 3.94 -12.24 7.28
C ILE A 53 4.52 -11.88 8.65
N THR A 54 5.20 -10.75 8.77
CA THR A 54 5.65 -10.19 10.04
C THR A 54 5.97 -8.71 9.94
N TYR A 55 5.70 -7.97 11.01
CA TYR A 55 6.16 -6.60 11.24
C TYR A 55 6.97 -6.58 12.54
N PRO A 56 8.30 -6.68 12.49
CA PRO A 56 9.14 -6.81 13.65
C PRO A 56 9.00 -5.63 14.64
N ASP A 57 8.58 -5.91 15.87
CA ASP A 57 8.56 -4.90 16.92
C ASP A 57 9.98 -4.47 17.26
N LYS A 58 10.20 -3.17 17.34
CA LYS A 58 11.52 -2.57 17.59
C LYS A 58 12.11 -2.91 18.96
N HIS A 59 11.27 -3.17 19.97
CA HIS A 59 11.74 -3.57 21.29
C HIS A 59 12.09 -5.07 21.35
N VAL A 60 11.31 -5.91 20.63
CA VAL A 60 11.61 -7.32 20.46
C VAL A 60 12.94 -7.49 19.75
N MET A 61 13.17 -6.71 18.69
CA MET A 61 14.36 -6.80 17.85
C MET A 61 15.60 -6.09 18.42
N SER A 62 15.43 -5.20 19.40
CA SER A 62 16.55 -4.41 19.95
C SER A 62 17.68 -5.28 20.49
N SER A 63 18.91 -4.98 20.10
CA SER A 63 20.14 -5.58 20.68
C SER A 63 20.56 -4.93 22.00
N GLY A 64 19.89 -3.85 22.42
CA GLY A 64 20.17 -3.11 23.66
C GLY A 64 19.62 -3.77 24.91
N PRO A 65 19.97 -3.26 26.10
CA PRO A 65 19.36 -3.65 27.35
C PRO A 65 17.82 -3.52 27.33
N ARG A 66 17.14 -4.36 28.12
CA ARG A 66 15.66 -4.36 28.17
C ARG A 66 15.11 -2.96 28.41
N GLY A 67 14.17 -2.54 27.55
CA GLY A 67 13.55 -1.22 27.59
C GLY A 67 14.31 -0.11 26.86
N THR A 68 15.48 -0.40 26.31
CA THR A 68 16.29 0.54 25.51
C THR A 68 16.21 0.18 24.02
N LEU A 69 15.98 1.18 23.17
CA LEU A 69 16.07 0.99 21.73
C LEU A 69 17.51 1.07 21.26
N ALA A 70 17.96 0.03 20.56
CA ALA A 70 19.23 -0.05 19.84
C ALA A 70 19.01 -0.66 18.46
N ALA A 71 20.08 -0.78 17.69
CA ALA A 71 20.02 -1.45 16.38
C ALA A 71 19.41 -2.85 16.51
N ALA A 72 18.56 -3.21 15.57
CA ALA A 72 17.91 -4.52 15.57
C ALA A 72 18.94 -5.65 15.34
N ASP A 73 18.79 -6.72 16.08
CA ASP A 73 19.55 -7.94 15.88
C ASP A 73 18.86 -8.85 14.87
N TRP A 74 19.18 -8.67 13.60
CA TRP A 74 18.63 -9.42 12.49
C TRP A 74 19.14 -10.86 12.40
N GLY A 75 20.17 -11.23 13.18
CA GLY A 75 20.64 -12.61 13.31
C GLY A 75 19.67 -13.52 14.06
N ARG A 76 18.69 -12.94 14.77
CA ARG A 76 17.67 -13.69 15.52
C ARG A 76 16.45 -14.11 14.67
N VAL A 77 16.30 -13.55 13.47
CA VAL A 77 15.15 -13.82 12.60
C VAL A 77 15.29 -15.20 11.96
N ASP A 78 14.21 -15.97 11.95
CA ASP A 78 14.14 -17.23 11.20
C ASP A 78 13.86 -16.94 9.71
N TRP A 79 14.92 -16.57 8.97
CA TRP A 79 14.85 -16.22 7.56
C TRP A 79 14.40 -17.38 6.66
N ASP A 80 14.67 -18.62 7.06
CA ASP A 80 14.29 -19.79 6.27
C ASP A 80 12.78 -20.02 6.37
N VAL A 81 12.20 -19.91 7.56
CA VAL A 81 10.74 -19.98 7.72
C VAL A 81 10.05 -18.82 7.03
N MET A 82 10.56 -17.59 7.18
CA MET A 82 10.00 -16.44 6.46
C MET A 82 9.97 -16.62 4.95
N ARG A 83 11.09 -17.13 4.40
CA ARG A 83 11.18 -17.42 2.95
C ARG A 83 10.18 -18.50 2.56
N ALA A 84 10.12 -19.60 3.29
CA ALA A 84 9.19 -20.69 3.02
C ALA A 84 7.73 -20.23 3.04
N GLU A 85 7.35 -19.34 3.98
CA GLU A 85 5.99 -18.79 4.03
C GLU A 85 5.69 -17.85 2.84
N ALA A 86 6.64 -17.03 2.42
CA ALA A 86 6.50 -16.18 1.24
C ALA A 86 6.39 -17.01 -0.06
N GLU A 87 7.21 -18.06 -0.19
CA GLU A 87 7.15 -19.01 -1.31
C GLU A 87 5.81 -19.76 -1.35
N ALA A 88 5.29 -20.18 -0.19
CA ALA A 88 3.97 -20.81 -0.10
C ALA A 88 2.82 -19.87 -0.46
N VAL A 89 2.95 -18.56 -0.19
CA VAL A 89 2.00 -17.55 -0.68
C VAL A 89 2.07 -17.44 -2.20
N ALA A 90 3.28 -17.39 -2.77
CA ALA A 90 3.50 -17.31 -4.22
C ALA A 90 2.96 -18.57 -4.94
N GLN A 91 3.25 -19.75 -4.42
CA GLN A 91 2.72 -21.00 -4.97
C GLN A 91 1.19 -20.99 -4.98
N LEU A 92 0.54 -20.62 -3.87
CA LEU A 92 -0.91 -20.57 -3.80
C LEU A 92 -1.51 -19.52 -4.72
N ALA A 93 -0.82 -18.39 -4.96
CA ALA A 93 -1.22 -17.38 -5.93
C ALA A 93 -1.35 -17.99 -7.34
N GLY A 94 -0.37 -18.78 -7.76
CA GLY A 94 -0.38 -19.53 -9.02
C GLY A 94 -1.50 -20.58 -9.07
N GLU A 95 -1.70 -21.35 -8.00
CA GLU A 95 -2.76 -22.37 -7.92
C GLU A 95 -4.17 -21.76 -8.05
N LEU A 96 -4.38 -20.57 -7.47
CA LEU A 96 -5.66 -19.87 -7.49
C LEU A 96 -5.86 -18.97 -8.71
N GLY A 97 -4.82 -18.68 -9.51
CA GLY A 97 -4.86 -17.65 -10.54
C GLY A 97 -5.12 -16.25 -9.96
N LEU A 98 -4.59 -15.95 -8.77
CA LEU A 98 -4.89 -14.75 -7.97
C LEU A 98 -3.62 -13.89 -7.82
N TRP A 99 -3.69 -12.62 -8.19
CA TRP A 99 -2.64 -11.66 -7.86
C TRP A 99 -2.65 -11.33 -6.37
N VAL A 100 -1.47 -11.19 -5.79
CA VAL A 100 -1.32 -10.96 -4.34
C VAL A 100 -0.31 -9.84 -4.08
N ALA A 101 -0.70 -8.87 -3.25
CA ALA A 101 0.20 -7.87 -2.67
C ALA A 101 0.28 -8.07 -1.16
N PHE A 102 1.45 -8.45 -0.62
CA PHE A 102 1.60 -8.73 0.82
C PHE A 102 2.88 -8.17 1.40
N GLY A 103 2.79 -7.66 2.64
CA GLY A 103 3.90 -7.08 3.38
C GLY A 103 4.78 -8.13 4.06
N SER A 104 6.09 -7.93 4.02
CA SER A 104 7.10 -8.68 4.78
C SER A 104 8.41 -7.89 4.85
N ILE A 105 9.47 -8.49 5.41
CA ILE A 105 10.81 -7.92 5.40
C ILE A 105 11.67 -8.62 4.34
N HIS A 106 12.50 -7.84 3.62
CA HIS A 106 13.38 -8.35 2.58
C HIS A 106 14.85 -8.29 3.04
N PRO A 107 15.54 -9.43 3.17
CA PRO A 107 16.92 -9.46 3.63
C PRO A 107 17.87 -8.79 2.63
N LEU A 108 18.85 -8.07 3.17
CA LEU A 108 20.02 -7.60 2.43
C LEU A 108 21.27 -8.30 2.95
N THR A 109 22.34 -8.28 2.14
CA THR A 109 23.63 -8.80 2.58
C THR A 109 24.19 -7.97 3.74
N PRO A 110 24.56 -8.58 4.87
CA PRO A 110 25.20 -7.89 5.97
C PRO A 110 26.43 -7.08 5.51
N PRO A 111 26.69 -5.90 6.06
CA PRO A 111 26.11 -5.32 7.26
C PRO A 111 24.81 -4.50 7.02
N HIS A 112 24.25 -4.53 5.82
CA HIS A 112 23.04 -3.78 5.50
C HIS A 112 21.83 -4.33 6.24
N ARG A 113 21.03 -3.44 6.81
CA ARG A 113 19.74 -3.79 7.40
C ARG A 113 18.72 -4.11 6.30
N PRO A 114 17.75 -5.01 6.53
CA PRO A 114 16.75 -5.38 5.54
C PRO A 114 15.86 -4.18 5.14
N HIS A 115 15.07 -4.37 4.08
CA HIS A 115 13.97 -3.48 3.72
C HIS A 115 12.66 -3.92 4.39
N ASN A 116 11.80 -2.96 4.69
CA ASN A 116 10.36 -3.18 4.88
C ASN A 116 9.72 -3.15 3.50
N SER A 117 9.11 -4.26 3.08
CA SER A 117 8.74 -4.45 1.67
C SER A 117 7.30 -4.92 1.48
N LEU A 118 6.71 -4.52 0.36
CA LEU A 118 5.49 -5.10 -0.19
C LEU A 118 5.85 -5.91 -1.44
N TYR A 119 5.58 -7.22 -1.41
CA TYR A 119 5.79 -8.13 -2.54
C TYR A 119 4.56 -8.17 -3.42
N ILE A 120 4.76 -8.20 -4.73
CA ILE A 120 3.70 -8.37 -5.73
C ILE A 120 3.94 -9.69 -6.44
N VAL A 121 3.00 -10.61 -6.27
CA VAL A 121 3.02 -11.93 -6.88
C VAL A 121 1.91 -12.01 -7.92
N SER A 122 2.26 -12.50 -9.11
CA SER A 122 1.30 -12.69 -10.21
C SER A 122 0.38 -13.90 -10.00
N ASP A 123 -0.63 -13.98 -10.82
CA ASP A 123 -1.52 -15.14 -10.93
C ASP A 123 -0.86 -16.42 -11.49
N GLN A 124 0.42 -16.34 -11.84
CA GLN A 124 1.26 -17.50 -12.19
C GLN A 124 2.17 -17.91 -11.03
N GLY A 125 2.08 -17.22 -9.87
CA GLY A 125 2.94 -17.47 -8.71
C GLY A 125 4.34 -16.87 -8.82
N GLU A 126 4.56 -15.95 -9.77
CA GLU A 126 5.84 -15.29 -9.98
C GLU A 126 5.95 -14.00 -9.18
N LEU A 127 7.09 -13.76 -8.55
CA LEU A 127 7.40 -12.47 -7.95
C LEU A 127 7.70 -11.46 -9.07
N VAL A 128 6.73 -10.61 -9.38
CA VAL A 128 6.82 -9.64 -10.48
C VAL A 128 7.23 -8.23 -10.03
N GLY A 129 7.19 -7.96 -8.73
CA GLY A 129 7.61 -6.68 -8.18
C GLY A 129 7.78 -6.71 -6.69
N ARG A 130 8.60 -5.79 -6.19
CA ARG A 130 8.78 -5.52 -4.77
C ARG A 130 8.90 -4.01 -4.56
N TYR A 131 8.07 -3.48 -3.68
CA TYR A 131 8.17 -2.11 -3.22
C TYR A 131 8.88 -2.09 -1.88
N ASP A 132 10.02 -1.43 -1.79
CA ASP A 132 10.75 -1.20 -0.55
C ASP A 132 10.38 0.18 -0.01
N LYS A 133 9.93 0.27 1.23
CA LYS A 133 9.49 1.51 1.87
C LYS A 133 10.54 2.59 1.75
N ARG A 134 10.20 3.71 1.10
CA ARG A 134 11.14 4.80 0.78
C ARG A 134 11.26 5.81 1.93
N TYR A 135 10.14 6.11 2.58
CA TYR A 135 10.11 7.03 3.72
C TYR A 135 9.86 6.25 5.00
N LEU A 136 10.90 6.10 5.77
CA LEU A 136 10.90 5.39 7.04
C LEU A 136 10.58 6.36 8.18
N SER A 137 9.89 5.89 9.22
CA SER A 137 9.78 6.64 10.48
C SER A 137 11.14 6.77 11.13
N HIS A 138 11.28 7.70 12.08
CA HIS A 138 12.54 7.91 12.76
C HIS A 138 13.11 6.63 13.41
N SER A 139 12.28 5.83 14.07
CA SER A 139 12.73 4.59 14.69
C SER A 139 13.05 3.49 13.66
N GLU A 140 12.30 3.41 12.56
CA GLU A 140 12.60 2.48 11.48
C GLU A 140 13.95 2.81 10.84
N LEU A 141 14.22 4.07 10.52
CA LEU A 141 15.46 4.52 9.93
C LEU A 141 16.65 4.35 10.89
N SER A 142 16.46 4.68 12.17
CA SER A 142 17.56 4.63 13.14
C SER A 142 17.95 3.21 13.52
N TYR A 143 16.99 2.28 13.61
CA TYR A 143 17.22 1.00 14.27
C TYR A 143 16.91 -0.23 13.43
N LEU A 144 15.99 -0.13 12.45
CA LEU A 144 15.42 -1.32 11.80
C LEU A 144 15.82 -1.48 10.34
N TYR A 145 15.51 -0.53 9.47
CA TYR A 145 15.49 -0.76 8.04
C TYR A 145 16.45 0.11 7.24
N THR A 146 16.73 -0.35 6.03
CA THR A 146 17.32 0.42 4.94
C THR A 146 16.17 0.95 4.05
N PRO A 147 16.13 2.25 3.69
CA PRO A 147 15.09 2.79 2.83
C PRO A 147 15.21 2.26 1.39
N GLY A 148 14.07 2.13 0.72
CA GLY A 148 14.00 1.96 -0.73
C GLY A 148 14.24 3.28 -1.46
N THR A 149 14.32 3.22 -2.81
CA THR A 149 14.67 4.40 -3.62
C THR A 149 13.71 4.67 -4.78
N THR A 150 12.94 3.68 -5.22
CA THR A 150 12.15 3.75 -6.45
C THR A 150 10.66 3.49 -6.20
N PRO A 151 9.76 4.19 -6.93
CA PRO A 151 8.36 3.82 -6.95
C PRO A 151 8.18 2.45 -7.61
N LEU A 152 7.13 1.74 -7.24
CA LEU A 152 6.70 0.52 -7.92
C LEU A 152 5.43 0.83 -8.71
N VAL A 153 5.41 0.48 -9.99
CA VAL A 153 4.21 0.45 -10.82
C VAL A 153 4.13 -0.92 -11.48
N PHE A 154 2.97 -1.56 -11.39
CA PHE A 154 2.66 -2.81 -12.06
C PHE A 154 1.25 -2.77 -12.64
N GLU A 155 0.91 -3.72 -13.52
CA GLU A 155 -0.37 -3.74 -14.21
C GLU A 155 -1.05 -5.10 -14.04
N VAL A 156 -2.35 -5.08 -13.78
CA VAL A 156 -3.21 -6.26 -13.77
C VAL A 156 -4.44 -5.95 -14.62
N ASP A 157 -4.66 -6.73 -15.66
CA ASP A 157 -5.81 -6.64 -16.56
C ASP A 157 -6.08 -5.20 -17.09
N GLY A 158 -5.01 -4.45 -17.40
CA GLY A 158 -5.07 -3.08 -17.94
C GLY A 158 -5.33 -2.00 -16.88
N ILE A 159 -5.28 -2.33 -15.59
CA ILE A 159 -5.32 -1.38 -14.47
C ILE A 159 -3.92 -1.24 -13.87
N ARG A 160 -3.44 -0.01 -13.74
CA ARG A 160 -2.10 0.30 -13.22
C ARG A 160 -2.16 0.56 -11.72
N PHE A 161 -1.31 -0.15 -10.99
CA PHE A 161 -1.22 -0.07 -9.53
C PHE A 161 0.10 0.56 -9.08
N GLY A 162 0.04 1.37 -8.02
CA GLY A 162 1.20 1.81 -7.25
C GLY A 162 1.14 1.28 -5.82
N ALA A 163 2.23 1.45 -5.05
CA ALA A 163 2.32 0.96 -3.68
C ALA A 163 2.88 2.02 -2.72
N ALA A 164 2.35 2.07 -1.50
CA ALA A 164 2.86 2.89 -0.41
C ALA A 164 2.68 2.17 0.93
N LEU A 165 3.56 2.44 1.89
CA LEU A 165 3.57 1.79 3.19
C LEU A 165 3.44 2.81 4.34
N CYS A 166 2.35 2.69 5.10
CA CYS A 166 2.12 3.30 6.43
C CYS A 166 2.44 4.80 6.51
N ILE A 167 3.54 5.16 7.19
CA ILE A 167 3.98 6.54 7.43
C ILE A 167 4.15 7.35 6.13
N GLU A 168 4.36 6.68 4.99
CA GLU A 168 4.47 7.31 3.68
C GLU A 168 3.20 8.08 3.30
N ALA A 169 2.06 7.77 3.92
CA ALA A 169 0.84 8.58 3.76
C ALA A 169 1.01 10.05 4.19
N ASN A 170 2.04 10.39 4.98
CA ASN A 170 2.35 11.77 5.34
C ASN A 170 3.20 12.51 4.30
N PHE A 171 3.56 11.88 3.17
CA PHE A 171 4.41 12.42 2.12
C PHE A 171 3.62 12.58 0.82
N PRO A 172 2.91 13.72 0.62
CA PRO A 172 2.04 13.93 -0.54
C PRO A 172 2.77 13.86 -1.87
N GLU A 173 4.06 14.16 -1.92
CA GLU A 173 4.91 14.06 -3.11
C GLU A 173 4.97 12.63 -3.68
N LEU A 174 4.96 11.60 -2.81
CA LEU A 174 4.92 10.21 -3.23
C LEU A 174 3.62 9.89 -3.99
N PHE A 175 2.49 10.40 -3.50
CA PHE A 175 1.18 10.20 -4.12
C PHE A 175 1.02 11.03 -5.39
N ALA A 176 1.62 12.23 -5.45
CA ALA A 176 1.70 13.04 -6.66
C ALA A 176 2.53 12.34 -7.75
N GLU A 177 3.63 11.67 -7.37
CA GLU A 177 4.45 10.88 -8.29
C GLU A 177 3.63 9.75 -8.94
N TYR A 178 2.81 9.01 -8.17
CA TYR A 178 1.94 7.97 -8.73
C TYR A 178 0.87 8.53 -9.69
N GLU A 179 0.37 9.71 -9.44
CA GLU A 179 -0.52 10.39 -10.41
C GLU A 179 0.22 10.75 -11.70
N GLN A 180 1.49 11.18 -11.62
CA GLN A 180 2.34 11.45 -12.79
C GLN A 180 2.70 10.18 -13.56
N LEU A 181 2.82 9.05 -12.89
CA LEU A 181 3.08 7.73 -13.48
C LEU A 181 1.81 7.05 -14.01
N ASP A 182 0.68 7.76 -14.06
CA ASP A 182 -0.61 7.27 -14.56
C ASP A 182 -1.16 6.04 -13.82
N VAL A 183 -0.90 5.95 -12.54
CA VAL A 183 -1.46 4.91 -11.68
C VAL A 183 -2.98 5.10 -11.55
N ASP A 184 -3.73 4.02 -11.67
CA ASP A 184 -5.18 3.99 -11.50
C ASP A 184 -5.59 3.69 -10.05
N CYS A 185 -4.81 2.89 -9.34
CA CYS A 185 -5.06 2.53 -7.94
C CYS A 185 -3.76 2.49 -7.14
N VAL A 186 -3.73 3.14 -5.97
CA VAL A 186 -2.63 3.02 -5.02
C VAL A 186 -2.99 2.03 -3.92
N LEU A 187 -2.14 1.02 -3.71
CA LEU A 187 -2.21 0.08 -2.61
C LEU A 187 -1.47 0.68 -1.41
N LEU A 188 -2.20 1.25 -0.45
CA LEU A 188 -1.66 1.75 0.80
C LEU A 188 -1.80 0.68 1.88
N SER A 189 -0.71 0.00 2.21
CA SER A 189 -0.64 -1.01 3.27
C SER A 189 -0.02 -0.41 4.52
N ALA A 190 -0.69 -0.51 5.67
CA ALA A 190 -0.24 0.13 6.89
C ALA A 190 -0.15 -0.85 8.08
N MET A 191 0.62 -0.45 9.10
CA MET A 191 0.75 -1.08 10.40
C MET A 191 0.78 0.04 11.47
N ALA A 192 -0.39 0.59 11.80
CA ALA A 192 -0.49 1.64 12.81
C ALA A 192 -1.92 1.77 13.34
N ASP A 193 -2.08 2.00 14.61
CA ASP A 193 -3.36 2.38 15.24
C ASP A 193 -3.59 3.89 15.09
N ASP A 194 -3.75 4.36 13.85
CA ASP A 194 -3.89 5.78 13.52
C ASP A 194 -4.97 6.03 12.47
N ALA A 195 -6.11 6.53 12.92
CA ALA A 195 -7.24 6.86 12.04
C ALA A 195 -6.91 7.91 10.96
N ARG A 196 -5.87 8.74 11.17
CA ARG A 196 -5.45 9.76 10.20
C ARG A 196 -5.00 9.15 8.88
N LEU A 197 -4.40 7.94 8.90
CA LEU A 197 -3.98 7.26 7.67
C LEU A 197 -5.15 6.97 6.74
N ALA A 198 -6.30 6.59 7.30
CA ALA A 198 -7.52 6.37 6.50
C ALA A 198 -8.10 7.68 5.94
N VAL A 199 -7.95 8.80 6.66
CA VAL A 199 -8.32 10.14 6.18
C VAL A 199 -7.40 10.58 5.04
N LEU A 200 -6.08 10.37 5.19
CA LEU A 200 -5.09 10.66 4.14
C LEU A 200 -5.33 9.81 2.89
N ALA A 201 -5.63 8.51 3.04
CA ALA A 201 -6.00 7.63 1.93
C ALA A 201 -7.20 8.21 1.14
N GLN A 202 -8.24 8.68 1.85
CA GLN A 202 -9.39 9.33 1.23
C GLN A 202 -9.04 10.66 0.57
N ALA A 203 -8.21 11.47 1.21
CA ALA A 203 -7.75 12.74 0.66
C ALA A 203 -6.99 12.55 -0.66
N TYR A 204 -6.10 11.55 -0.74
CA TYR A 204 -5.37 11.26 -1.98
C TYR A 204 -6.26 10.74 -3.11
N ALA A 205 -7.29 9.95 -2.80
CA ALA A 205 -8.28 9.54 -3.77
C ALA A 205 -9.04 10.76 -4.37
N ILE A 206 -9.33 11.76 -3.56
CA ILE A 206 -9.93 13.03 -3.99
C ILE A 206 -8.93 13.87 -4.79
N LEU A 207 -7.74 14.10 -4.23
CA LEU A 207 -6.75 15.02 -4.81
C LEU A 207 -6.22 14.53 -6.15
N TYR A 208 -5.93 13.22 -6.28
CA TYR A 208 -5.26 12.66 -7.45
C TYR A 208 -6.18 11.87 -8.38
N ASN A 209 -7.45 11.70 -8.03
CA ASN A 209 -8.48 11.09 -8.86
C ASN A 209 -8.14 9.64 -9.30
N TYR A 210 -7.58 8.86 -8.39
CA TYR A 210 -7.37 7.42 -8.53
C TYR A 210 -8.04 6.66 -7.37
N TRP A 211 -8.19 5.34 -7.48
CA TRP A 211 -8.60 4.52 -6.35
C TRP A 211 -7.49 4.45 -5.30
N VAL A 212 -7.87 4.36 -4.04
CA VAL A 212 -6.94 4.00 -2.97
C VAL A 212 -7.50 2.79 -2.23
N ALA A 213 -6.72 1.72 -2.20
CA ALA A 213 -7.00 0.54 -1.40
C ALA A 213 -6.16 0.63 -0.11
N TYR A 214 -6.83 0.75 1.02
CA TYR A 214 -6.20 0.90 2.33
C TYR A 214 -6.33 -0.39 3.13
N SER A 215 -5.21 -1.06 3.38
CA SER A 215 -5.12 -2.29 4.17
C SER A 215 -4.44 -2.02 5.50
N ILE A 216 -5.00 -2.55 6.58
CA ILE A 216 -4.55 -2.36 7.97
C ILE A 216 -4.65 -3.68 8.73
N PRO A 217 -3.83 -3.94 9.76
CA PRO A 217 -3.98 -5.10 10.61
C PRO A 217 -5.31 -5.16 11.35
N ALA A 218 -5.82 -6.37 11.55
CA ALA A 218 -7.07 -6.62 12.25
C ALA A 218 -7.07 -6.05 13.68
N GLN A 219 -5.93 -6.09 14.37
CA GLN A 219 -5.79 -5.54 15.72
C GLN A 219 -6.10 -4.03 15.79
N PHE A 220 -5.97 -3.29 14.68
CA PHE A 220 -6.26 -1.86 14.57
C PHE A 220 -7.57 -1.57 13.80
N GLY A 221 -8.24 -2.60 13.31
CA GLY A 221 -9.46 -2.48 12.50
C GLY A 221 -10.62 -1.74 13.16
N ALA A 222 -10.68 -1.71 14.48
CA ALA A 222 -11.70 -0.95 15.20
C ALA A 222 -11.55 0.58 15.04
N THR A 223 -10.31 1.06 14.93
CA THR A 223 -10.00 2.49 14.77
C THR A 223 -10.27 2.95 13.32
N ALA A 224 -9.78 2.19 12.35
CA ALA A 224 -9.93 2.54 10.94
C ALA A 224 -9.87 1.27 10.07
N PRO A 225 -10.98 0.55 9.88
CA PRO A 225 -10.97 -0.73 9.15
C PRO A 225 -10.47 -0.58 7.72
N ALA A 226 -9.89 -1.66 7.17
CA ALA A 226 -9.45 -1.75 5.79
C ALA A 226 -10.59 -1.42 4.83
N ARG A 227 -10.29 -0.69 3.73
CA ARG A 227 -11.31 -0.14 2.84
C ARG A 227 -10.80 0.10 1.44
N ILE A 228 -11.73 0.19 0.49
CA ILE A 228 -11.49 0.61 -0.89
C ILE A 228 -12.22 1.92 -1.14
N ILE A 229 -11.49 2.91 -1.66
CA ILE A 229 -11.94 4.28 -1.85
C ILE A 229 -11.88 4.61 -3.34
N ALA A 230 -12.98 5.11 -3.90
CA ALA A 230 -13.06 5.52 -5.29
C ALA A 230 -12.39 6.88 -5.56
N PRO A 231 -12.01 7.17 -6.81
CA PRO A 231 -11.74 8.52 -7.25
C PRO A 231 -12.87 9.46 -6.82
N GLY A 232 -12.53 10.61 -6.21
CA GLY A 232 -13.55 11.49 -5.59
C GLY A 232 -13.83 11.20 -4.10
N GLY A 233 -13.23 10.13 -3.53
CA GLY A 233 -13.18 9.90 -2.08
C GLY A 233 -14.34 9.07 -1.51
N ARG A 234 -15.27 8.58 -2.35
CA ARG A 234 -16.36 7.72 -1.89
C ARG A 234 -15.81 6.34 -1.47
N ARG A 235 -16.14 5.89 -0.26
CA ARG A 235 -15.82 4.55 0.22
C ARG A 235 -16.74 3.53 -0.46
N LEU A 236 -16.14 2.62 -1.24
CA LEU A 236 -16.86 1.56 -1.96
C LEU A 236 -17.14 0.36 -1.06
N ALA A 237 -16.15 -0.04 -0.26
CA ALA A 237 -16.24 -1.16 0.63
C ALA A 237 -15.36 -0.95 1.87
N SER A 238 -15.65 -1.66 2.95
CA SER A 238 -14.87 -1.66 4.19
C SER A 238 -15.02 -2.99 4.91
N CYS A 239 -13.95 -3.47 5.53
CA CYS A 239 -14.03 -4.54 6.51
C CYS A 239 -14.84 -4.11 7.74
N ALA A 240 -15.23 -5.08 8.57
CA ALA A 240 -15.88 -4.81 9.85
C ALA A 240 -14.89 -4.16 10.83
N ALA A 241 -15.39 -3.23 11.66
CA ALA A 241 -14.64 -2.55 12.70
C ALA A 241 -14.62 -3.37 14.02
N ASP A 242 -14.28 -4.66 13.93
CA ASP A 242 -14.43 -5.61 15.02
C ASP A 242 -13.13 -6.30 15.47
N ARG A 243 -11.98 -5.81 14.99
CA ARG A 243 -10.64 -6.37 15.24
C ARG A 243 -10.45 -7.82 14.77
N ARG A 244 -11.31 -8.32 13.89
CA ARG A 244 -11.19 -9.65 13.32
C ARG A 244 -10.61 -9.62 11.92
N PRO A 245 -9.88 -10.66 11.52
CA PRO A 245 -9.49 -10.84 10.13
C PRO A 245 -10.70 -10.89 9.20
N GLY A 246 -10.60 -10.21 8.05
CA GLY A 246 -11.69 -10.15 7.10
C GLY A 246 -11.25 -9.55 5.76
N LEU A 247 -12.18 -9.52 4.82
CA LEU A 247 -11.99 -9.00 3.47
C LEU A 247 -13.09 -7.99 3.12
N ALA A 248 -12.71 -6.96 2.38
CA ALA A 248 -13.65 -6.06 1.71
C ALA A 248 -13.39 -6.10 0.20
N PHE A 249 -14.45 -6.07 -0.60
CA PHE A 249 -14.40 -6.23 -2.05
C PHE A 249 -15.01 -5.04 -2.77
N ALA A 250 -14.37 -4.59 -3.86
CA ALA A 250 -14.97 -3.65 -4.78
C ALA A 250 -14.46 -3.90 -6.21
N ASP A 251 -15.28 -3.55 -7.18
CA ASP A 251 -14.91 -3.58 -8.59
C ASP A 251 -14.31 -2.21 -8.98
N LEU A 252 -13.07 -2.25 -9.48
CA LEU A 252 -12.40 -1.12 -10.09
C LEU A 252 -12.77 -1.13 -11.56
N ASP A 253 -13.65 -0.23 -11.98
CA ASP A 253 -14.13 -0.13 -13.36
C ASP A 253 -13.65 1.19 -13.99
N LEU A 254 -12.69 1.07 -14.93
CA LEU A 254 -12.14 2.22 -15.65
C LEU A 254 -13.15 2.88 -16.60
N ASP A 255 -14.15 2.14 -17.02
CA ASP A 255 -15.14 2.56 -18.01
C ASP A 255 -16.53 2.84 -17.38
N THR A 256 -16.58 2.89 -16.04
CA THR A 256 -17.81 3.12 -15.27
C THR A 256 -18.56 4.37 -15.70
N GLN A 257 -19.89 4.27 -15.71
CA GLN A 257 -20.80 5.41 -15.93
C GLN A 257 -21.24 6.08 -14.60
N ASP A 258 -20.77 5.57 -13.45
CA ASP A 258 -21.02 6.20 -12.14
C ASP A 258 -20.55 7.66 -12.17
N PRO A 259 -21.45 8.67 -12.02
CA PRO A 259 -21.09 10.07 -12.19
C PRO A 259 -19.95 10.52 -11.28
N ASP A 260 -19.93 10.05 -10.03
CA ASP A 260 -18.92 10.44 -9.04
C ASP A 260 -17.51 10.01 -9.45
N ILE A 261 -17.39 8.85 -10.10
CA ILE A 261 -16.10 8.30 -10.55
C ILE A 261 -15.78 8.82 -11.96
N SER A 262 -16.74 8.76 -12.88
CA SER A 262 -16.52 9.09 -14.29
C SER A 262 -16.16 10.55 -14.49
N MET A 263 -16.78 11.47 -13.75
CA MET A 263 -16.49 12.92 -13.82
C MET A 263 -15.08 13.23 -13.36
N THR A 264 -14.65 12.64 -12.23
CA THR A 264 -13.28 12.84 -11.72
C THR A 264 -12.24 12.29 -12.70
N ARG A 265 -12.47 11.14 -13.30
CA ARG A 265 -11.54 10.54 -14.27
C ARG A 265 -11.53 11.23 -15.63
N ARG A 266 -12.70 11.60 -16.17
CA ARG A 266 -12.84 12.18 -17.51
C ARG A 266 -12.52 13.67 -17.56
N LEU A 267 -12.68 14.39 -16.48
CA LEU A 267 -12.46 15.84 -16.44
C LEU A 267 -11.28 16.22 -15.54
N ALA A 268 -11.31 15.89 -14.26
CA ALA A 268 -10.31 16.39 -13.31
C ALA A 268 -8.90 15.85 -13.58
N ARG A 269 -8.76 14.56 -13.90
CA ARG A 269 -7.47 13.95 -14.20
C ARG A 269 -6.85 14.45 -15.53
N PRO A 270 -7.56 14.49 -16.67
CA PRO A 270 -7.05 15.10 -17.90
C PRO A 270 -6.73 16.60 -17.74
N TRP A 271 -7.56 17.35 -17.02
CA TRP A 271 -7.30 18.75 -16.71
C TRP A 271 -5.98 18.95 -15.96
N ARG A 272 -5.73 18.16 -14.92
CA ARG A 272 -4.48 18.18 -14.15
C ARG A 272 -3.26 17.89 -15.02
N ARG A 273 -3.36 16.91 -15.92
CA ARG A 273 -2.29 16.61 -16.90
C ARG A 273 -2.01 17.79 -17.83
N SER A 274 -3.06 18.41 -18.36
CA SER A 274 -2.94 19.58 -19.21
C SER A 274 -2.34 20.78 -18.46
N ALA A 275 -2.74 21.00 -17.21
CA ALA A 275 -2.18 22.05 -16.36
C ALA A 275 -0.68 21.89 -16.16
N ARG A 276 -0.22 20.68 -15.88
CA ARG A 276 1.22 20.37 -15.76
C ARG A 276 1.99 20.47 -17.08
N ALA A 277 1.34 20.23 -18.19
CA ALA A 277 1.92 20.35 -19.53
C ALA A 277 1.95 21.79 -20.06
N GLY A 278 1.70 22.80 -19.20
CA GLY A 278 1.79 24.20 -19.58
C GLY A 278 0.51 24.82 -20.12
N LEU A 279 -0.66 24.25 -19.82
CA LEU A 279 -1.95 24.80 -20.25
C LEU A 279 -2.10 26.31 -19.95
N TYR A 280 -1.54 26.77 -18.85
CA TYR A 280 -1.67 28.17 -18.41
C TYR A 280 -0.56 29.09 -18.92
N ASP A 281 0.53 28.58 -19.49
CA ASP A 281 1.71 29.37 -19.83
C ASP A 281 1.40 30.53 -20.82
N GLY A 282 0.53 30.24 -21.80
CA GLY A 282 0.07 31.26 -22.75
C GLY A 282 -0.94 32.26 -22.20
N HIS A 283 -1.42 32.08 -20.96
CA HIS A 283 -2.39 32.94 -20.30
C HIS A 283 -1.80 33.81 -19.19
N VAL A 284 -0.53 33.56 -18.85
CA VAL A 284 0.19 34.38 -17.86
C VAL A 284 0.49 35.74 -18.45
N VAL A 285 0.04 36.80 -17.78
CA VAL A 285 0.38 38.19 -18.13
C VAL A 285 1.63 38.58 -17.35
N SER A 286 2.74 38.80 -18.06
CA SER A 286 4.01 39.22 -17.47
C SER A 286 4.31 40.66 -17.82
N GLY A 287 5.04 41.39 -16.95
CA GLY A 287 5.46 42.78 -17.18
C GLY A 287 4.31 43.81 -17.09
N GLU A 288 3.13 43.44 -16.55
CA GLU A 288 2.06 44.36 -16.30
C GLU A 288 2.29 45.13 -14.99
N ALA A 289 2.65 46.42 -15.09
CA ALA A 289 3.07 47.24 -13.95
C ALA A 289 2.10 47.29 -12.76
N ARG A 290 0.78 47.22 -13.04
CA ARG A 290 -0.25 47.23 -11.98
C ARG A 290 -0.27 45.95 -11.16
N SER A 291 0.11 44.83 -11.77
CA SER A 291 0.26 43.55 -11.07
C SER A 291 1.54 43.50 -10.28
N ASP A 292 2.65 44.00 -10.86
CA ASP A 292 3.99 43.93 -10.28
C ASP A 292 4.17 44.77 -9.01
N VAL A 293 3.44 45.90 -8.90
CA VAL A 293 3.48 46.82 -7.74
C VAL A 293 2.33 46.64 -6.77
N ARG A 294 1.58 45.57 -6.87
CA ARG A 294 0.38 45.36 -6.07
C ARG A 294 0.70 44.97 -4.63
N THR A 295 1.00 45.97 -3.81
CA THR A 295 1.10 45.85 -2.34
C THR A 295 -0.03 46.63 -1.65
N ARG A 296 -0.93 47.30 -2.41
CA ARG A 296 -2.08 48.09 -1.90
C ARG A 296 -3.30 47.80 -2.76
N PHE A 297 -4.44 47.77 -2.15
CA PHE A 297 -5.76 47.71 -2.81
C PHE A 297 -6.22 49.09 -3.28
#